data_6a4dd043a5c7badceeaad00c0b508599
#
_entry.id   6a4dd043a5c7badceeaad00c0b508599
#
_cell.length_a   1.000
_cell.length_b   1.000
_cell.length_c   1.000
_cell.angle_alpha   90.00
_cell.angle_beta   90.00
_cell.angle_gamma   90.00
#
_symmetry.space_group_name_H-M   'P 1'
#
loop_
_entity.id
_entity.type
_entity.pdbx_description
1 polymer ?
#
loop_
_entity_poly.entity_id
_entity_poly.type
_entity_poly.pdbx_seq_one_letter_code
_entity_poly.pdbx_strand_id
1 'polypeptide(L)'
;MRVLAAGSLRRVWPQLLAHFPEPVETRFGPAGLLRERIELGEACDLFASANLTHPQSLLAAGRAQYVALFASNRLCLTVRSEVLREGDDWRSVLTRADLRVATSTAGADPSGDYTQTLFTRMGGAGGAVKRRAMALVGGRGSPPVPAGRLAAEWIIQSGQAEVFIGYASYAATLREIAGLTVIDIPAPINPRAEYACAVMTAQGQRLADFLESDKAKAILHQAGFGA
;
A
#
# COMPACT_ATOMS: atom_id res chain seq x y z
N MET A 1 6.87 8.57 21.36
CA MET A 1 7.20 9.07 19.99
C MET A 1 5.93 9.01 19.15
N ARG A 2 5.76 9.94 18.20
CA ARG A 2 4.61 10.00 17.29
C ARG A 2 5.02 9.57 15.89
N VAL A 3 4.28 8.62 15.34
CA VAL A 3 4.52 8.08 13.99
C VAL A 3 3.29 8.26 13.12
N LEU A 4 3.48 8.72 11.90
CA LEU A 4 2.48 8.65 10.85
C LEU A 4 2.90 7.55 9.87
N ALA A 5 2.05 6.56 9.61
CA ALA A 5 2.41 5.39 8.82
C ALA A 5 1.37 5.07 7.74
N ALA A 6 1.85 4.63 6.59
CA ALA A 6 1.00 4.16 5.50
C ALA A 6 0.05 3.06 5.97
N GLY A 7 -1.20 3.12 5.53
CA GLY A 7 -2.25 2.17 5.92
C GLY A 7 -1.89 0.71 5.67
N SER A 8 -1.10 0.44 4.63
CA SER A 8 -0.62 -0.91 4.29
C SER A 8 0.33 -1.53 5.33
N LEU A 9 0.90 -0.73 6.23
CA LEU A 9 1.73 -1.21 7.35
C LEU A 9 0.91 -1.62 8.58
N ARG A 10 -0.37 -1.29 8.65
CA ARG A 10 -1.21 -1.44 9.85
C ARG A 10 -1.16 -2.84 10.47
N ARG A 11 -1.13 -3.90 9.65
CA ARG A 11 -1.15 -5.29 10.15
C ARG A 11 0.20 -5.78 10.66
N VAL A 12 1.29 -5.36 10.04
CA VAL A 12 2.65 -5.76 10.43
C VAL A 12 3.20 -4.87 11.54
N TRP A 13 2.71 -3.66 11.68
CA TRP A 13 3.24 -2.64 12.58
C TRP A 13 3.26 -3.07 14.06
N PRO A 14 2.20 -3.68 14.61
CA PRO A 14 2.24 -4.18 16.00
C PRO A 14 3.33 -5.25 16.22
N GLN A 15 3.59 -6.10 15.22
CA GLN A 15 4.63 -7.12 15.29
C GLN A 15 6.03 -6.49 15.30
N LEU A 16 6.25 -5.43 14.52
CA LEU A 16 7.48 -4.65 14.56
C LEU A 16 7.67 -3.99 15.92
N LEU A 17 6.65 -3.28 16.41
CA LEU A 17 6.73 -2.55 17.66
C LEU A 17 6.85 -3.45 18.88
N ALA A 18 6.42 -4.71 18.83
CA ALA A 18 6.67 -5.68 19.91
C ALA A 18 8.16 -5.95 20.16
N HIS A 19 9.03 -5.60 19.21
CA HIS A 19 10.49 -5.74 19.30
C HIS A 19 11.22 -4.38 19.40
N PHE A 20 10.47 -3.30 19.49
CA PHE A 20 11.02 -1.96 19.68
C PHE A 20 10.79 -1.50 21.13
N PRO A 21 11.84 -1.06 21.87
CA PRO A 21 11.74 -0.91 23.33
C PRO A 21 11.01 0.34 23.81
N GLU A 22 10.69 1.26 22.91
CA GLU A 22 10.07 2.54 23.28
C GLU A 22 8.58 2.60 22.93
N PRO A 23 7.77 3.35 23.68
CA PRO A 23 6.37 3.53 23.36
C PRO A 23 6.18 4.36 22.08
N VAL A 24 5.35 3.88 21.17
CA VAL A 24 5.06 4.51 19.89
C VAL A 24 3.56 4.71 19.73
N GLU A 25 3.14 5.95 19.53
CA GLU A 25 1.78 6.30 19.10
C GLU A 25 1.78 6.39 17.57
N THR A 26 1.00 5.54 16.90
CA THR A 26 0.95 5.50 15.43
C THR A 26 -0.43 5.87 14.91
N ARG A 27 -0.45 6.75 13.92
CA ARG A 27 -1.65 7.04 13.12
C ARG A 27 -1.45 6.55 11.71
N PHE A 28 -2.43 5.80 11.20
CA PHE A 28 -2.39 5.23 9.87
C PHE A 28 -3.29 5.98 8.90
N GLY A 29 -2.84 6.08 7.64
CA GLY A 29 -3.63 6.69 6.57
C GLY A 29 -2.97 6.56 5.21
N PRO A 30 -3.61 7.08 4.15
CA PRO A 30 -2.99 7.25 2.85
C PRO A 30 -1.74 8.14 2.96
N ALA A 31 -0.59 7.66 2.46
CA ALA A 31 0.69 8.32 2.74
C ALA A 31 0.78 9.74 2.18
N GLY A 32 0.13 10.03 1.03
CA GLY A 32 0.05 11.37 0.48
C GLY A 32 -0.70 12.34 1.41
N LEU A 33 -1.82 11.90 1.98
CA LEU A 33 -2.59 12.70 2.94
C LEU A 33 -1.85 12.89 4.26
N LEU A 34 -1.10 11.87 4.73
CA LEU A 34 -0.25 11.99 5.91
C LEU A 34 0.90 12.98 5.69
N ARG A 35 1.53 12.97 4.51
CA ARG A 35 2.55 13.97 4.15
C ARG A 35 1.98 15.38 4.21
N GLU A 36 0.79 15.63 3.63
CA GLU A 36 0.14 16.94 3.70
C GLU A 36 -0.08 17.42 5.13
N ARG A 37 -0.48 16.52 6.04
CA ARG A 37 -0.66 16.85 7.47
C ARG A 37 0.66 17.30 8.11
N ILE A 38 1.77 16.62 7.78
CA ILE A 38 3.11 17.02 8.24
C ILE A 38 3.47 18.42 7.67
N GLU A 39 3.20 18.65 6.39
CA GLU A 39 3.44 19.94 5.74
C GLU A 39 2.63 21.08 6.38
N LEU A 40 1.43 20.76 6.88
CA LEU A 40 0.57 21.67 7.64
C LEU A 40 0.95 21.81 9.13
N GLY A 41 2.02 21.16 9.58
CA GLY A 41 2.58 21.33 10.92
C GLY A 41 2.18 20.27 11.94
N GLU A 42 1.59 19.13 11.53
CA GLU A 42 1.35 18.03 12.46
C GLU A 42 2.67 17.46 12.97
N ALA A 43 2.78 17.35 14.30
CA ALA A 43 3.98 16.83 14.95
C ALA A 43 4.18 15.34 14.64
N CYS A 44 5.35 15.01 14.14
CA CYS A 44 5.73 13.66 13.74
C CYS A 44 7.22 13.46 14.01
N ASP A 45 7.57 12.33 14.64
CA ASP A 45 8.96 11.95 14.87
C ASP A 45 9.51 11.10 13.71
N LEU A 46 8.64 10.26 13.13
CA LEU A 46 8.94 9.44 11.97
C LEU A 46 7.68 9.27 11.09
N PHE A 47 7.86 9.46 9.80
CA PHE A 47 6.84 9.20 8.78
C PHE A 47 7.22 7.97 7.95
N ALA A 48 6.44 6.88 8.05
CA ALA A 48 6.65 5.66 7.29
C ALA A 48 5.69 5.60 6.08
N SER A 49 6.25 5.81 4.89
CA SER A 49 5.51 5.89 3.63
C SER A 49 5.59 4.59 2.83
N ALA A 50 4.56 4.32 2.03
CA ALA A 50 4.54 3.25 1.04
C ALA A 50 5.20 3.65 -0.30
N ASN A 51 5.85 4.80 -0.36
CA ASN A 51 6.73 5.20 -1.47
C ASN A 51 7.93 6.01 -0.95
N LEU A 52 8.93 6.16 -1.79
CA LEU A 52 10.12 6.96 -1.52
C LEU A 52 9.87 8.46 -1.74
N THR A 53 8.99 8.81 -2.67
CA THR A 53 8.77 10.20 -3.12
C THR A 53 8.29 11.12 -1.99
N HIS A 54 7.36 10.67 -1.16
CA HIS A 54 6.84 11.49 -0.07
C HIS A 54 7.89 11.79 1.02
N PRO A 55 8.66 10.81 1.53
CA PRO A 55 9.79 11.07 2.42
C PRO A 55 10.83 12.03 1.81
N GLN A 56 11.21 11.84 0.55
CA GLN A 56 12.15 12.71 -0.14
C GLN A 56 11.64 14.15 -0.27
N SER A 57 10.34 14.33 -0.52
CA SER A 57 9.72 15.67 -0.56
C SER A 57 9.83 16.40 0.78
N LEU A 58 9.63 15.69 1.90
CA LEU A 58 9.79 16.26 3.23
C LEU A 58 11.25 16.61 3.55
N LEU A 59 12.19 15.78 3.11
CA LEU A 59 13.63 16.06 3.23
C LEU A 59 14.02 17.31 2.43
N ALA A 60 13.59 17.37 1.17
CA ALA A 60 13.86 18.53 0.30
C ALA A 60 13.24 19.84 0.83
N ALA A 61 12.10 19.76 1.53
CA ALA A 61 11.46 20.87 2.19
C ALA A 61 12.08 21.24 3.56
N GLY A 62 13.16 20.57 3.97
CA GLY A 62 13.80 20.80 5.27
C GLY A 62 12.97 20.35 6.49
N ARG A 63 11.96 19.51 6.28
CA ARG A 63 11.07 19.00 7.34
C ARG A 63 11.52 17.67 7.89
N ALA A 64 12.41 16.96 7.22
CA ALA A 64 13.05 15.74 7.67
C ALA A 64 14.58 15.91 7.64
N GLN A 65 15.26 15.19 8.52
CA GLN A 65 16.72 15.17 8.63
C GLN A 65 17.34 14.05 7.79
N TYR A 66 16.58 12.96 7.60
CA TYR A 66 17.06 11.75 6.97
C TYR A 66 15.92 10.96 6.32
N VAL A 67 16.22 10.19 5.29
CA VAL A 67 15.29 9.26 4.62
C VAL A 67 15.96 7.90 4.49
N ALA A 68 15.28 6.84 4.91
CA ALA A 68 15.74 5.46 4.81
C ALA A 68 14.73 4.57 4.12
N LEU A 69 15.21 3.65 3.28
CA LEU A 69 14.41 2.54 2.74
C LEU A 69 14.40 1.40 3.77
N PHE A 70 13.25 0.77 4.00
CA PHE A 70 13.14 -0.32 4.97
C PHE A 70 12.39 -1.56 4.46
N ALA A 71 11.61 -1.44 3.39
CA ALA A 71 10.88 -2.55 2.78
C ALA A 71 10.53 -2.29 1.32
N SER A 72 10.08 -3.32 0.63
CA SER A 72 9.45 -3.19 -0.68
C SER A 72 8.15 -4.00 -0.75
N ASN A 73 7.32 -3.71 -1.75
CA ASN A 73 6.09 -4.42 -2.02
C ASN A 73 5.83 -4.50 -3.52
N ARG A 74 4.81 -5.22 -3.92
CA ARG A 74 4.31 -5.30 -5.29
C ARG A 74 2.79 -5.24 -5.27
N LEU A 75 2.18 -5.16 -6.45
CA LEU A 75 0.74 -5.24 -6.60
C LEU A 75 0.29 -6.67 -6.89
N CYS A 76 -0.93 -7.00 -6.52
CA CYS A 76 -1.65 -8.18 -6.96
C CYS A 76 -3.10 -7.82 -7.29
N LEU A 77 -3.79 -8.71 -7.96
CA LEU A 77 -5.23 -8.63 -8.14
C LEU A 77 -5.93 -9.49 -7.10
N THR A 78 -6.94 -8.95 -6.46
CA THR A 78 -7.93 -9.74 -5.74
C THR A 78 -9.20 -9.75 -6.57
N VAL A 79 -9.75 -10.93 -6.83
CA VAL A 79 -10.87 -11.15 -7.75
C VAL A 79 -11.95 -11.94 -7.05
N ARG A 80 -13.21 -11.62 -7.31
CA ARG A 80 -14.34 -12.46 -6.92
C ARG A 80 -14.23 -13.80 -7.63
N SER A 81 -14.11 -14.90 -6.90
CA SER A 81 -13.80 -16.21 -7.47
C SER A 81 -14.79 -16.67 -8.54
N GLU A 82 -16.07 -16.41 -8.33
CA GLU A 82 -17.17 -16.86 -9.22
C GLU A 82 -17.17 -16.21 -10.61
N VAL A 83 -16.46 -15.08 -10.81
CA VAL A 83 -16.38 -14.43 -12.13
C VAL A 83 -15.21 -14.92 -12.98
N LEU A 84 -14.32 -15.71 -12.40
CA LEU A 84 -13.17 -16.27 -13.11
C LEU A 84 -13.61 -17.34 -14.11
N ARG A 85 -12.94 -17.38 -15.25
CA ARG A 85 -13.10 -18.36 -16.33
C ARG A 85 -11.86 -19.23 -16.43
N GLU A 86 -12.00 -20.40 -16.99
CA GLU A 86 -10.87 -21.27 -17.29
C GLU A 86 -9.85 -20.54 -18.19
N GLY A 87 -8.58 -20.56 -17.79
CA GLY A 87 -7.49 -19.89 -18.49
C GLY A 87 -7.35 -18.38 -18.21
N ASP A 88 -8.18 -17.78 -17.35
CA ASP A 88 -7.99 -16.39 -16.95
C ASP A 88 -6.63 -16.18 -16.24
N ASP A 89 -5.94 -15.14 -16.67
CA ASP A 89 -4.73 -14.60 -16.05
C ASP A 89 -4.95 -13.15 -15.60
N TRP A 90 -3.92 -12.55 -15.02
CA TRP A 90 -3.99 -11.16 -14.55
C TRP A 90 -4.38 -10.17 -15.66
N ARG A 91 -3.93 -10.41 -16.90
CA ARG A 91 -4.17 -9.51 -18.03
C ARG A 91 -5.57 -9.68 -18.58
N SER A 92 -6.01 -10.92 -18.80
CA SER A 92 -7.37 -11.21 -19.26
C SER A 92 -8.40 -10.65 -18.29
N VAL A 93 -8.23 -10.87 -16.98
CA VAL A 93 -9.11 -10.36 -15.93
C VAL A 93 -9.18 -8.83 -15.95
N LEU A 94 -8.04 -8.13 -16.02
CA LEU A 94 -8.04 -6.66 -16.05
C LEU A 94 -8.66 -6.08 -17.32
N THR A 95 -8.50 -6.75 -18.45
CA THR A 95 -8.98 -6.22 -19.75
C THR A 95 -10.44 -6.56 -20.06
N ARG A 96 -11.06 -7.49 -19.34
CA ARG A 96 -12.48 -7.80 -19.48
C ARG A 96 -13.34 -6.60 -19.13
N ALA A 97 -14.18 -6.17 -20.09
CA ALA A 97 -15.05 -5.00 -19.95
C ALA A 97 -16.25 -5.23 -19.01
N ASP A 98 -16.64 -6.49 -18.82
CA ASP A 98 -17.73 -6.90 -17.94
C ASP A 98 -17.35 -6.88 -16.44
N LEU A 99 -16.06 -6.77 -16.09
CA LEU A 99 -15.59 -6.69 -14.71
C LEU A 99 -15.29 -5.25 -14.29
N ARG A 100 -15.86 -4.83 -13.16
CA ARG A 100 -15.53 -3.56 -12.53
C ARG A 100 -14.21 -3.70 -11.78
N VAL A 101 -13.28 -2.77 -12.04
CA VAL A 101 -11.95 -2.74 -11.43
C VAL A 101 -11.90 -1.58 -10.44
N ALA A 102 -11.62 -1.87 -9.19
CA ALA A 102 -11.41 -0.89 -8.14
C ALA A 102 -9.94 -0.74 -7.78
N THR A 103 -9.57 0.47 -7.40
CA THR A 103 -8.20 0.87 -7.03
C THR A 103 -8.20 1.77 -5.82
N SER A 104 -7.04 2.04 -5.27
CA SER A 104 -6.81 3.18 -4.39
C SER A 104 -6.69 4.48 -5.20
N THR A 105 -6.77 5.62 -4.52
CA THR A 105 -6.79 6.96 -5.14
C THR A 105 -5.37 7.45 -5.39
N ALA A 106 -4.99 7.58 -6.65
CA ALA A 106 -3.70 8.16 -7.04
C ALA A 106 -3.56 9.61 -6.54
N GLY A 107 -2.33 9.99 -6.20
CA GLY A 107 -2.01 11.29 -5.62
C GLY A 107 -2.20 11.35 -4.10
N ALA A 108 -3.20 10.65 -3.56
CA ALA A 108 -3.45 10.56 -2.12
C ALA A 108 -2.83 9.31 -1.50
N ASP A 109 -2.86 8.17 -2.21
CA ASP A 109 -2.37 6.88 -1.76
C ASP A 109 -1.37 6.29 -2.76
N PRO A 110 -0.13 5.95 -2.35
CA PRO A 110 0.86 5.33 -3.22
C PRO A 110 0.40 4.08 -3.96
N SER A 111 -0.49 3.26 -3.37
CA SER A 111 -1.10 2.11 -4.07
C SER A 111 -1.81 2.54 -5.36
N GLY A 112 -2.48 3.68 -5.35
CA GLY A 112 -3.08 4.28 -6.53
C GLY A 112 -2.04 4.71 -7.56
N ASP A 113 -0.94 5.34 -7.11
CA ASP A 113 0.14 5.80 -7.99
C ASP A 113 0.84 4.61 -8.68
N TYR A 114 1.13 3.54 -7.95
CA TYR A 114 1.67 2.30 -8.52
C TYR A 114 0.69 1.63 -9.48
N THR A 115 -0.61 1.70 -9.21
CA THR A 115 -1.63 1.22 -10.15
C THR A 115 -1.62 2.01 -11.46
N GLN A 116 -1.43 3.34 -11.41
CA GLN A 116 -1.25 4.14 -12.63
C GLN A 116 0.01 3.74 -13.40
N THR A 117 1.09 3.44 -12.69
CA THR A 117 2.34 2.93 -13.29
C THR A 117 2.12 1.57 -13.98
N LEU A 118 1.39 0.65 -13.34
CA LEU A 118 0.99 -0.63 -13.92
C LEU A 118 0.22 -0.41 -15.24
N PHE A 119 -0.80 0.44 -15.24
CA PHE A 119 -1.58 0.74 -16.43
C PHE A 119 -0.71 1.33 -17.56
N THR A 120 0.23 2.20 -17.23
CA THR A 120 1.18 2.75 -18.20
C THR A 120 2.04 1.64 -18.83
N ARG A 121 2.57 0.72 -18.03
CA ARG A 121 3.37 -0.41 -18.50
C ARG A 121 2.57 -1.41 -19.36
N MET A 122 1.26 -1.50 -19.16
CA MET A 122 0.37 -2.31 -20.00
C MET A 122 0.10 -1.70 -21.38
N GLY A 123 0.50 -0.45 -21.64
CA GLY A 123 0.29 0.23 -22.91
C GLY A 123 -1.19 0.54 -23.19
N GLY A 124 -1.62 0.41 -24.44
CA GLY A 124 -2.99 0.73 -24.85
C GLY A 124 -4.09 -0.01 -24.07
N ALA A 125 -3.85 -1.29 -23.74
CA ALA A 125 -4.78 -2.07 -22.91
C ALA A 125 -4.91 -1.46 -21.50
N GLY A 126 -3.79 -1.05 -20.90
CA GLY A 126 -3.78 -0.37 -19.61
C GLY A 126 -4.52 0.97 -19.64
N GLY A 127 -4.38 1.74 -20.72
CA GLY A 127 -5.14 2.97 -20.93
C GLY A 127 -6.67 2.73 -20.94
N ALA A 128 -7.13 1.63 -21.53
CA ALA A 128 -8.54 1.25 -21.52
C ALA A 128 -9.02 0.89 -20.09
N VAL A 129 -8.24 0.13 -19.35
CA VAL A 129 -8.56 -0.20 -17.94
C VAL A 129 -8.58 1.06 -17.08
N LYS A 130 -7.58 1.94 -17.21
CA LYS A 130 -7.49 3.21 -16.47
C LYS A 130 -8.73 4.06 -16.60
N ARG A 131 -9.33 4.18 -17.80
CA ARG A 131 -10.52 5.01 -18.04
C ARG A 131 -11.76 4.52 -17.31
N ARG A 132 -11.85 3.24 -16.96
CA ARG A 132 -13.00 2.63 -16.29
C ARG A 132 -12.75 2.23 -14.84
N ALA A 133 -11.48 2.24 -14.40
CA ALA A 133 -11.13 1.91 -13.04
C ALA A 133 -11.69 2.94 -12.04
N MET A 134 -12.19 2.44 -10.93
CA MET A 134 -12.84 3.24 -9.89
C MET A 134 -11.92 3.39 -8.67
N ALA A 135 -11.57 4.61 -8.32
CA ALA A 135 -10.81 4.91 -7.10
C ALA A 135 -11.78 4.92 -5.90
N LEU A 136 -11.91 3.80 -5.20
CA LEU A 136 -12.91 3.62 -4.14
C LEU A 136 -12.35 3.82 -2.73
N VAL A 137 -11.04 3.77 -2.53
CA VAL A 137 -10.39 3.90 -1.22
C VAL A 137 -9.18 4.82 -1.29
N GLY A 138 -8.65 5.22 -0.14
CA GLY A 138 -7.39 5.95 -0.03
C GLY A 138 -7.44 7.41 -0.41
N GLY A 139 -8.58 7.94 -0.81
CA GLY A 139 -8.78 9.36 -1.13
C GLY A 139 -9.31 10.15 0.04
N ARG A 140 -9.22 11.49 -0.04
CA ARG A 140 -9.72 12.41 0.99
C ARG A 140 -11.22 12.24 1.27
N GLY A 141 -12.01 11.95 0.25
CA GLY A 141 -13.46 11.72 0.35
C GLY A 141 -13.88 10.24 0.33
N SER A 142 -12.92 9.32 0.33
CA SER A 142 -13.23 7.90 0.34
C SER A 142 -13.85 7.48 1.68
N PRO A 143 -14.90 6.63 1.67
CA PRO A 143 -15.40 6.04 2.90
C PRO A 143 -14.31 5.19 3.57
N PRO A 144 -14.26 5.15 4.90
CA PRO A 144 -13.29 4.34 5.61
C PRO A 144 -13.55 2.86 5.39
N VAL A 145 -12.49 2.08 5.18
CA VAL A 145 -12.59 0.62 5.20
C VAL A 145 -13.01 0.19 6.61
N PRO A 146 -14.02 -0.68 6.78
CA PRO A 146 -14.45 -1.15 8.08
C PRO A 146 -13.31 -1.75 8.91
N ALA A 147 -13.32 -1.51 10.22
CA ALA A 147 -12.27 -1.99 11.11
C ALA A 147 -12.10 -3.53 11.01
N GLY A 148 -10.85 -3.96 10.96
CA GLY A 148 -10.49 -5.38 10.86
C GLY A 148 -10.59 -5.98 9.46
N ARG A 149 -11.15 -5.27 8.48
CA ARG A 149 -11.27 -5.75 7.09
C ARG A 149 -10.17 -5.20 6.19
N LEU A 150 -9.83 -5.96 5.16
CA LEU A 150 -8.99 -5.48 4.06
C LEU A 150 -9.84 -4.76 3.01
N ALA A 151 -9.28 -3.74 2.37
CA ALA A 151 -9.99 -2.99 1.34
C ALA A 151 -10.51 -3.88 0.20
N ALA A 152 -9.67 -4.78 -0.31
CA ALA A 152 -10.03 -5.73 -1.35
C ALA A 152 -11.22 -6.63 -0.94
N GLU A 153 -11.16 -7.18 0.26
CA GLU A 153 -12.22 -8.00 0.84
C GLU A 153 -13.54 -7.22 0.91
N TRP A 154 -13.49 -6.04 1.54
CA TRP A 154 -14.69 -5.22 1.73
C TRP A 154 -15.32 -4.80 0.41
N ILE A 155 -14.53 -4.27 -0.54
CA ILE A 155 -15.02 -3.80 -1.84
C ILE A 155 -15.68 -4.94 -2.62
N ILE A 156 -15.05 -6.11 -2.67
CA ILE A 156 -15.53 -7.24 -3.46
C ILE A 156 -16.76 -7.87 -2.82
N GLN A 157 -16.73 -8.13 -1.51
CA GLN A 157 -17.85 -8.77 -0.81
C GLN A 157 -19.07 -7.86 -0.69
N SER A 158 -18.90 -6.54 -0.65
CA SER A 158 -20.01 -5.59 -0.69
C SER A 158 -20.55 -5.32 -2.10
N GLY A 159 -20.00 -5.97 -3.13
CA GLY A 159 -20.50 -5.86 -4.51
C GLY A 159 -20.14 -4.56 -5.21
N GLN A 160 -19.16 -3.80 -4.72
CA GLN A 160 -18.75 -2.54 -5.35
C GLN A 160 -17.92 -2.77 -6.62
N ALA A 161 -17.10 -3.83 -6.64
CA ALA A 161 -16.31 -4.26 -7.81
C ALA A 161 -16.08 -5.77 -7.77
N GLU A 162 -15.68 -6.34 -8.91
CA GLU A 162 -15.26 -7.73 -9.03
C GLU A 162 -13.76 -7.90 -8.86
N VAL A 163 -12.98 -6.86 -9.13
CA VAL A 163 -11.51 -6.87 -9.09
C VAL A 163 -11.02 -5.69 -8.28
N PHE A 164 -10.05 -5.93 -7.40
CA PHE A 164 -9.32 -4.88 -6.69
C PHE A 164 -7.82 -5.02 -6.94
N ILE A 165 -7.17 -3.91 -7.29
CA ILE A 165 -5.71 -3.84 -7.42
C ILE A 165 -5.15 -3.29 -6.12
N GLY A 166 -4.34 -4.09 -5.42
CA GLY A 166 -3.76 -3.71 -4.14
C GLY A 166 -2.41 -4.37 -3.87
N TYR A 167 -1.91 -4.22 -2.66
CA TYR A 167 -0.59 -4.73 -2.30
C TYR A 167 -0.54 -6.24 -2.11
N ALA A 168 0.49 -6.86 -2.67
CA ALA A 168 0.75 -8.30 -2.59
C ALA A 168 1.10 -8.79 -1.17
N SER A 169 1.55 -7.91 -0.27
CA SER A 169 1.74 -8.27 1.14
C SER A 169 0.47 -8.79 1.82
N TYR A 170 -0.71 -8.47 1.31
CA TYR A 170 -1.98 -9.00 1.79
C TYR A 170 -2.39 -10.33 1.15
N ALA A 171 -1.67 -10.80 0.13
CA ALA A 171 -2.06 -11.95 -0.68
C ALA A 171 -2.30 -13.22 0.14
N ALA A 172 -1.41 -13.52 1.10
CA ALA A 172 -1.57 -14.70 1.96
C ALA A 172 -2.91 -14.66 2.73
N THR A 173 -3.22 -13.54 3.35
CA THR A 173 -4.50 -13.36 4.08
C THR A 173 -5.71 -13.42 3.14
N LEU A 174 -5.62 -12.78 1.98
CA LEU A 174 -6.75 -12.73 1.03
C LEU A 174 -7.05 -14.10 0.41
N ARG A 175 -6.05 -14.96 0.22
CA ARG A 175 -6.23 -16.34 -0.26
C ARG A 175 -7.02 -17.22 0.71
N GLU A 176 -7.02 -16.91 2.00
CA GLU A 176 -7.79 -17.63 3.02
C GLU A 176 -9.26 -17.19 3.10
N ILE A 177 -9.64 -16.13 2.40
CA ILE A 177 -11.01 -15.60 2.44
C ILE A 177 -11.86 -16.28 1.37
N ALA A 178 -12.92 -16.95 1.80
CA ALA A 178 -13.84 -17.61 0.87
C ALA A 178 -14.43 -16.65 -0.16
N GLY A 179 -14.50 -17.09 -1.41
CA GLY A 179 -15.03 -16.31 -2.53
C GLY A 179 -14.06 -15.31 -3.12
N LEU A 180 -12.81 -15.24 -2.64
CA LEU A 180 -11.74 -14.42 -3.20
C LEU A 180 -10.63 -15.29 -3.81
N THR A 181 -10.13 -14.85 -4.95
CA THR A 181 -8.92 -15.42 -5.58
C THR A 181 -7.90 -14.32 -5.78
N VAL A 182 -6.65 -14.58 -5.42
CA VAL A 182 -5.54 -13.66 -5.66
C VAL A 182 -4.76 -14.11 -6.88
N ILE A 183 -4.56 -13.19 -7.82
CA ILE A 183 -3.77 -13.41 -9.04
C ILE A 183 -2.53 -12.52 -8.97
N ASP A 184 -1.37 -13.15 -9.11
CA ASP A 184 -0.09 -12.43 -9.10
C ASP A 184 0.14 -11.73 -10.44
N ILE A 185 0.73 -10.54 -10.38
CA ILE A 185 1.13 -9.77 -11.56
C ILE A 185 2.62 -10.07 -11.83
N PRO A 186 3.02 -10.44 -13.05
CA PRO A 186 4.41 -10.76 -13.37
C PRO A 186 5.38 -9.62 -13.07
N ALA A 187 6.54 -9.95 -12.50
CA ALA A 187 7.55 -8.98 -12.06
C ALA A 187 7.97 -7.94 -13.11
N PRO A 188 8.12 -8.26 -14.41
CA PRO A 188 8.52 -7.27 -15.42
C PRO A 188 7.52 -6.13 -15.60
N ILE A 189 6.23 -6.38 -15.38
CA ILE A 189 5.15 -5.38 -15.53
C ILE A 189 4.76 -4.76 -14.19
N ASN A 190 4.96 -5.49 -13.09
CA ASN A 190 4.57 -5.09 -11.75
C ASN A 190 5.51 -4.01 -11.21
N PRO A 191 5.03 -2.82 -10.83
CA PRO A 191 5.88 -1.82 -10.21
C PRO A 191 6.36 -2.31 -8.83
N ARG A 192 7.61 -2.00 -8.50
CA ARG A 192 8.15 -2.20 -7.15
C ARG A 192 7.78 -0.98 -6.32
N ALA A 193 7.06 -1.19 -5.24
CA ALA A 193 6.78 -0.18 -4.24
C ALA A 193 7.92 -0.15 -3.22
N GLU A 194 8.59 0.99 -3.09
CA GLU A 194 9.70 1.20 -2.15
C GLU A 194 9.19 1.90 -0.90
N TYR A 195 9.17 1.17 0.21
CA TYR A 195 8.77 1.73 1.49
C TYR A 195 9.94 2.46 2.14
N ALA A 196 9.72 3.72 2.46
CA ALA A 196 10.73 4.57 3.06
C ALA A 196 10.17 5.33 4.27
N CYS A 197 11.04 5.66 5.20
CA CYS A 197 10.70 6.56 6.29
C CYS A 197 11.46 7.89 6.17
N ALA A 198 10.78 8.98 6.57
CA ALA A 198 11.39 10.27 6.84
C ALA A 198 11.54 10.43 8.36
N VAL A 199 12.73 10.78 8.80
CA VAL A 199 13.10 10.98 10.21
C VAL A 199 13.12 12.46 10.51
N MET A 200 12.32 12.91 11.50
CA MET A 200 12.22 14.31 11.90
C MET A 200 12.97 14.61 13.21
N THR A 201 13.11 13.61 14.09
CA THR A 201 13.70 13.78 15.41
C THR A 201 14.70 12.65 15.73
N ALA A 202 15.54 12.85 16.76
CA ALA A 202 16.44 11.81 17.25
C ALA A 202 15.67 10.55 17.77
N GLN A 203 14.45 10.70 18.25
CA GLN A 203 13.60 9.56 18.61
C GLN A 203 13.18 8.78 17.37
N GLY A 204 12.78 9.50 16.29
CA GLY A 204 12.48 8.90 15.01
C GLY A 204 13.65 8.14 14.41
N GLN A 205 14.89 8.63 14.60
CA GLN A 205 16.11 7.95 14.12
C GLN A 205 16.26 6.55 14.72
N ARG A 206 16.01 6.38 16.03
CA ARG A 206 16.09 5.05 16.67
C ARG A 206 15.08 4.05 16.08
N LEU A 207 13.89 4.51 15.75
CA LEU A 207 12.91 3.63 15.08
C LEU A 207 13.31 3.33 13.64
N ALA A 208 13.88 4.30 12.92
CA ALA A 208 14.40 4.07 11.56
C ALA A 208 15.52 3.02 11.59
N ASP A 209 16.50 3.15 12.50
CA ASP A 209 17.57 2.18 12.67
C ASP A 209 17.04 0.77 12.97
N PHE A 210 15.97 0.68 13.78
CA PHE A 210 15.31 -0.61 14.04
C PHE A 210 14.65 -1.16 12.78
N LEU A 211 13.94 -0.33 12.00
CA LEU A 211 13.28 -0.77 10.76
C LEU A 211 14.28 -1.29 9.70
N GLU A 212 15.51 -0.79 9.70
CA GLU A 212 16.59 -1.25 8.83
C GLU A 212 17.30 -2.52 9.36
N SER A 213 17.03 -2.95 10.59
CA SER A 213 17.64 -4.13 11.20
C SER A 213 17.21 -5.45 10.56
N ASP A 214 18.06 -6.47 10.66
CA ASP A 214 17.73 -7.82 10.18
C ASP A 214 16.48 -8.40 10.86
N LYS A 215 16.26 -8.04 12.14
CA LYS A 215 15.06 -8.45 12.88
C LYS A 215 13.80 -7.88 12.25
N ALA A 216 13.76 -6.59 11.97
CA ALA A 216 12.61 -5.95 11.34
C ALA A 216 12.41 -6.46 9.90
N LYS A 217 13.48 -6.64 9.13
CA LYS A 217 13.42 -7.23 7.78
C LYS A 217 12.83 -8.63 7.79
N ALA A 218 13.21 -9.48 8.76
CA ALA A 218 12.62 -10.82 8.90
C ALA A 218 11.11 -10.77 9.17
N ILE A 219 10.66 -9.87 10.06
CA ILE A 219 9.23 -9.68 10.37
C ILE A 219 8.47 -9.18 9.13
N LEU A 220 9.02 -8.20 8.42
CA LEU A 220 8.44 -7.67 7.19
C LEU A 220 8.33 -8.75 6.11
N HIS A 221 9.37 -9.55 5.92
CA HIS A 221 9.37 -10.66 4.97
C HIS A 221 8.29 -11.70 5.29
N GLN A 222 8.15 -12.09 6.57
CA GLN A 222 7.08 -13.00 7.00
C GLN A 222 5.67 -12.42 6.76
N ALA A 223 5.54 -11.10 6.80
CA ALA A 223 4.30 -10.38 6.48
C ALA A 223 4.09 -10.14 4.97
N GLY A 224 4.93 -10.71 4.10
CA GLY A 224 4.79 -10.63 2.65
C GLY A 224 5.43 -9.41 1.99
N PHE A 225 6.23 -8.64 2.72
CA PHE A 225 7.03 -7.56 2.14
C PHE A 225 8.35 -8.10 1.59
N GLY A 226 8.92 -7.41 0.58
CA GLY A 226 10.27 -7.64 0.09
C GLY A 226 11.29 -6.77 0.84
N ALA A 227 12.57 -7.14 0.65
CA ALA A 227 13.70 -6.33 1.08
C ALA A 227 13.93 -5.14 0.16
#